data_35dfff2091d7bba5ff2f332ab7591ec4
#
_entry.id   35dfff2091d7bba5ff2f332ab7591ec4
#
_cell.length_a   1.000
_cell.length_b   1.000
_cell.length_c   1.000
_cell.angle_alpha   90.00
_cell.angle_beta   90.00
_cell.angle_gamma   90.00
#
_symmetry.space_group_name_H-M   'P 1'
#
loop_
_entity.id
_entity.type
_entity.pdbx_description
1 polymer ?
#
loop_
_entity_poly.entity_id
_entity_poly.type
_entity_poly.pdbx_seq_one_letter_code
_entity_poly.pdbx_strand_id
1 'polypeptide(L)'
;MVSTVDVSWELDGITMEGTVVRPDGDGLFPAVVLVAGSGPTDRDWCSPLLPGSNGSGRLFAEAFARAGIASLRYDKRASGPHARDNVPKLIGSLSMQSHLDELAAAVQVLSRLDFVDSSRVIGLGNSEGALHVLHYATSTQVVPFAGIVLAAPPGRPIQDVLLSQLTLQSAQFPGGAELMPKVRAAAARYAAGEPMNPDPALPDSVKMVLSSFETPANLPFARELWVESTTDSLGKTQIPTLVLIGGSDVQIDMRADGDPLQEAAAGMSNVTFAFPPNANHVFKEDMRSPAEVAASPGNGYNDPDTHLDPESVELIMAWLRKAVDTTTSRT
;
A
#
# COMPACT_ATOMS: atom_id res chain seq x y z
N MET A 1 -22.19 18.62 6.07
CA MET A 1 -20.97 18.88 5.24
C MET A 1 -19.90 17.90 5.64
N VAL A 2 -19.25 17.26 4.67
CA VAL A 2 -18.06 16.44 4.92
C VAL A 2 -17.03 17.30 5.65
N SER A 3 -16.53 16.82 6.77
CA SER A 3 -15.49 17.52 7.55
C SER A 3 -14.17 16.75 7.51
N THR A 4 -13.08 17.50 7.46
CA THR A 4 -11.71 16.96 7.45
C THR A 4 -10.98 17.54 8.65
N VAL A 5 -10.33 16.67 9.44
CA VAL A 5 -9.59 17.05 10.66
C VAL A 5 -8.26 16.30 10.69
N ASP A 6 -7.17 17.04 10.89
CA ASP A 6 -5.87 16.43 11.15
C ASP A 6 -5.79 15.99 12.61
N VAL A 7 -5.22 14.82 12.82
CA VAL A 7 -5.01 14.19 14.12
C VAL A 7 -3.55 13.79 14.29
N SER A 8 -3.05 13.87 15.51
CA SER A 8 -1.69 13.45 15.81
C SER A 8 -1.66 12.60 17.08
N TRP A 9 -0.69 11.70 17.15
CA TRP A 9 -0.45 10.85 18.33
C TRP A 9 1.02 10.50 18.44
N GLU A 10 1.45 10.12 19.64
CA GLU A 10 2.80 9.62 19.88
C GLU A 10 2.81 8.10 19.90
N LEU A 11 3.83 7.52 19.24
CA LEU A 11 4.09 6.08 19.21
C LEU A 11 5.60 5.84 19.32
N ASP A 12 6.06 5.24 20.42
CA ASP A 12 7.48 4.94 20.68
C ASP A 12 8.42 6.15 20.55
N GLY A 13 7.96 7.34 20.96
CA GLY A 13 8.71 8.59 20.83
C GLY A 13 8.76 9.14 19.39
N ILE A 14 7.94 8.61 18.51
CA ILE A 14 7.73 9.06 17.13
C ILE A 14 6.41 9.80 17.07
N THR A 15 6.42 11.02 16.52
CA THR A 15 5.20 11.77 16.25
C THR A 15 4.55 11.23 14.97
N MET A 16 3.35 10.70 15.12
CA MET A 16 2.50 10.23 14.03
C MET A 16 1.45 11.28 13.71
N GLU A 17 1.06 11.35 12.45
CA GLU A 17 0.03 12.28 11.99
C GLU A 17 -0.88 11.62 10.95
N GLY A 18 -2.14 11.99 10.97
CA GLY A 18 -3.14 11.50 10.04
C GLY A 18 -4.24 12.53 9.78
N THR A 19 -5.06 12.24 8.80
CA THR A 19 -6.23 13.05 8.45
C THR A 19 -7.47 12.18 8.49
N VAL A 20 -8.41 12.55 9.34
CA VAL A 20 -9.75 11.96 9.45
C VAL A 20 -10.69 12.70 8.51
N VAL A 21 -11.50 11.94 7.76
CA VAL A 21 -12.62 12.50 6.99
C VAL A 21 -13.91 11.91 7.55
N ARG A 22 -14.78 12.79 8.06
CA ARG A 22 -16.10 12.45 8.58
C ARG A 22 -17.17 12.70 7.52
N PRO A 23 -18.05 11.73 7.26
CA PRO A 23 -19.24 11.94 6.43
C PRO A 23 -20.20 12.99 7.02
N ASP A 24 -21.10 13.48 6.18
CA ASP A 24 -22.21 14.30 6.64
C ASP A 24 -23.28 13.44 7.35
N GLY A 25 -23.93 14.01 8.34
CA GLY A 25 -25.01 13.36 9.08
C GLY A 25 -24.64 13.00 10.52
N ASP A 26 -25.65 12.42 11.19
CA ASP A 26 -25.57 12.00 12.59
C ASP A 26 -25.52 10.47 12.69
N GLY A 27 -24.94 9.98 13.79
CA GLY A 27 -24.85 8.55 14.11
C GLY A 27 -23.44 7.97 13.94
N LEU A 28 -23.37 6.64 14.00
CA LEU A 28 -22.13 5.90 13.87
C LEU A 28 -21.92 5.47 12.42
N PHE A 29 -20.77 5.81 11.88
CA PHE A 29 -20.36 5.45 10.52
C PHE A 29 -19.43 4.25 10.51
N PRO A 30 -19.53 3.35 9.52
CA PRO A 30 -18.43 2.44 9.21
C PRO A 30 -17.21 3.26 8.82
N ALA A 31 -16.02 2.71 8.99
CA ALA A 31 -14.80 3.46 8.75
C ALA A 31 -13.74 2.65 8.00
N VAL A 32 -12.88 3.34 7.23
CA VAL A 32 -11.75 2.77 6.52
C VAL A 32 -10.46 3.40 7.02
N VAL A 33 -9.47 2.59 7.40
CA VAL A 33 -8.10 3.06 7.55
C VAL A 33 -7.34 2.80 6.25
N LEU A 34 -6.68 3.84 5.70
CA LEU A 34 -5.93 3.77 4.45
C LEU A 34 -4.43 3.72 4.73
N VAL A 35 -3.75 2.73 4.17
CA VAL A 35 -2.32 2.49 4.34
C VAL A 35 -1.60 2.69 3.03
N ALA A 36 -0.64 3.62 3.01
CA ALA A 36 0.16 3.94 1.83
C ALA A 36 1.13 2.83 1.44
N GLY A 37 1.53 2.83 0.16
CA GLY A 37 2.55 1.94 -0.39
C GLY A 37 3.97 2.24 0.07
N SER A 38 4.95 1.64 -0.60
CA SER A 38 6.38 1.69 -0.25
C SER A 38 6.98 3.08 -0.22
N GLY A 39 8.11 3.18 0.48
CA GLY A 39 8.95 4.37 0.52
C GLY A 39 8.36 5.51 1.35
N PRO A 40 8.82 6.75 1.15
CA PRO A 40 8.38 7.93 1.89
C PRO A 40 7.03 8.48 1.41
N THR A 41 6.16 7.60 0.89
CA THR A 41 4.82 7.91 0.44
C THR A 41 3.97 8.37 1.61
N ASP A 42 3.36 9.54 1.48
CA ASP A 42 2.56 10.19 2.53
C ASP A 42 1.13 9.60 2.65
N ARG A 43 0.37 10.14 3.59
CA ARG A 43 -1.02 9.74 3.88
C ARG A 43 -1.96 9.90 2.69
N ASP A 44 -1.67 10.79 1.76
CA ASP A 44 -2.46 11.01 0.54
C ASP A 44 -2.09 10.06 -0.61
N TRP A 45 -1.10 9.21 -0.37
CA TRP A 45 -0.46 8.31 -1.34
C TRP A 45 0.35 9.08 -2.40
N CYS A 46 0.91 10.20 -2.00
CA CYS A 46 1.86 10.95 -2.81
C CYS A 46 3.29 10.57 -2.44
N SER A 47 4.08 10.19 -3.43
CA SER A 47 5.52 10.06 -3.25
C SER A 47 6.18 11.43 -3.44
N PRO A 48 7.04 11.90 -2.52
CA PRO A 48 7.78 13.15 -2.67
C PRO A 48 8.81 13.10 -3.81
N LEU A 49 9.04 11.92 -4.40
CA LEU A 49 9.91 11.71 -5.56
C LEU A 49 9.21 12.03 -6.89
N LEU A 50 7.88 12.24 -6.87
CA LEU A 50 7.06 12.55 -8.02
C LEU A 50 6.43 13.94 -7.88
N PRO A 51 6.29 14.71 -8.97
CA PRO A 51 5.67 16.03 -8.91
C PRO A 51 4.16 15.93 -8.64
N GLY A 52 3.61 16.96 -7.98
CA GLY A 52 2.18 17.09 -7.70
C GLY A 52 1.77 16.58 -6.31
N SER A 53 0.49 16.76 -5.98
CA SER A 53 -0.08 16.44 -4.67
C SER A 53 -1.53 15.89 -4.75
N ASN A 54 -1.96 15.44 -5.92
CA ASN A 54 -3.29 14.87 -6.11
C ASN A 54 -3.28 13.37 -5.85
N GLY A 55 -3.05 12.97 -4.60
CA GLY A 55 -2.90 11.57 -4.23
C GLY A 55 -4.20 10.78 -4.14
N SER A 56 -4.14 9.50 -4.51
CA SER A 56 -5.30 8.60 -4.54
C SER A 56 -5.86 8.31 -3.15
N GLY A 57 -5.03 8.30 -2.10
CA GLY A 57 -5.49 8.09 -0.72
C GLY A 57 -6.49 9.17 -0.28
N ARG A 58 -6.22 10.44 -0.61
CA ARG A 58 -7.15 11.55 -0.36
C ARG A 58 -8.42 11.40 -1.21
N LEU A 59 -8.29 11.10 -2.48
CA LEU A 59 -9.43 10.96 -3.38
C LEU A 59 -10.37 9.80 -2.96
N PHE A 60 -9.82 8.68 -2.50
CA PHE A 60 -10.61 7.59 -1.92
C PHE A 60 -11.32 8.03 -0.64
N ALA A 61 -10.63 8.71 0.29
CA ALA A 61 -11.24 9.21 1.52
C ALA A 61 -12.43 10.15 1.24
N GLU A 62 -12.29 11.02 0.24
CA GLU A 62 -13.39 11.90 -0.22
C GLU A 62 -14.56 11.09 -0.85
N ALA A 63 -14.26 10.05 -1.63
CA ALA A 63 -15.29 9.17 -2.20
C ALA A 63 -16.03 8.39 -1.11
N PHE A 64 -15.32 7.87 -0.11
CA PHE A 64 -15.91 7.17 1.03
C PHE A 64 -16.82 8.08 1.83
N ALA A 65 -16.39 9.31 2.13
CA ALA A 65 -17.20 10.26 2.89
C ALA A 65 -18.52 10.61 2.19
N ARG A 66 -18.49 10.78 0.84
CA ARG A 66 -19.71 10.98 0.04
C ARG A 66 -20.68 9.78 0.13
N ALA A 67 -20.18 8.60 0.44
CA ALA A 67 -20.96 7.38 0.59
C ALA A 67 -21.33 7.04 2.05
N GLY A 68 -21.08 7.93 3.00
CA GLY A 68 -21.39 7.72 4.40
C GLY A 68 -20.39 6.82 5.14
N ILE A 69 -19.15 6.73 4.66
CA ILE A 69 -18.07 5.95 5.28
C ILE A 69 -17.01 6.93 5.77
N ALA A 70 -16.67 6.88 7.06
CA ALA A 70 -15.59 7.65 7.64
C ALA A 70 -14.22 7.06 7.22
N SER A 71 -13.15 7.86 7.30
CA SER A 71 -11.83 7.34 7.01
C SER A 71 -10.74 8.01 7.83
N LEU A 72 -9.65 7.28 8.05
CA LEU A 72 -8.36 7.79 8.50
C LEU A 72 -7.29 7.36 7.51
N ARG A 73 -6.51 8.31 7.04
CA ARG A 73 -5.23 8.08 6.35
C ARG A 73 -4.11 8.69 7.17
N TYR A 74 -2.98 8.01 7.28
CA TYR A 74 -1.89 8.42 8.16
C TYR A 74 -0.53 8.31 7.47
N ASP A 75 0.42 9.13 7.91
CA ASP A 75 1.80 9.02 7.49
C ASP A 75 2.50 7.91 8.25
N LYS A 76 3.18 7.02 7.54
CA LYS A 76 4.09 6.06 8.16
C LYS A 76 5.22 6.80 8.87
N ARG A 77 5.90 6.17 9.84
CA ARG A 77 6.97 6.77 10.68
C ARG A 77 8.02 7.55 9.88
N ALA A 78 8.36 7.07 8.68
CA ALA A 78 9.38 7.66 7.81
C ALA A 78 8.81 8.54 6.68
N SER A 79 7.53 8.93 6.75
CA SER A 79 6.86 9.73 5.73
C SER A 79 6.18 10.97 6.32
N GLY A 80 5.62 11.80 5.42
CA GLY A 80 4.90 13.00 5.82
C GLY A 80 5.75 14.11 6.46
N PRO A 81 5.10 15.08 7.14
CA PRO A 81 5.77 16.28 7.61
C PRO A 81 6.80 16.03 8.73
N HIS A 82 6.64 14.95 9.50
CA HIS A 82 7.53 14.61 10.61
C HIS A 82 8.69 13.68 10.21
N ALA A 83 8.77 13.24 8.94
CA ALA A 83 9.79 12.30 8.46
C ALA A 83 11.22 12.73 8.83
N ARG A 84 11.55 14.03 8.68
CA ARG A 84 12.88 14.57 8.97
C ARG A 84 13.29 14.36 10.43
N ASP A 85 12.37 14.53 11.36
CA ASP A 85 12.62 14.42 12.81
C ASP A 85 12.50 12.97 13.30
N ASN A 86 11.72 12.16 12.61
CA ASN A 86 11.48 10.76 12.94
C ASN A 86 12.59 9.83 12.43
N VAL A 87 13.02 9.97 11.16
CA VAL A 87 13.99 9.06 10.52
C VAL A 87 15.26 8.83 11.34
N PRO A 88 15.91 9.84 11.97
CA PRO A 88 17.07 9.59 12.83
C PRO A 88 16.79 8.68 14.03
N LYS A 89 15.55 8.62 14.51
CA LYS A 89 15.12 7.79 15.64
C LYS A 89 14.82 6.35 15.23
N LEU A 90 14.65 6.08 13.92
CA LEU A 90 14.27 4.79 13.36
C LEU A 90 15.46 3.88 13.05
N ILE A 91 16.69 4.37 13.17
CA ILE A 91 17.90 3.62 12.82
C ILE A 91 17.95 2.31 13.61
N GLY A 92 17.87 1.18 12.85
CA GLY A 92 17.90 -0.18 13.41
C GLY A 92 16.62 -0.63 14.11
N SER A 93 15.52 0.13 14.03
CA SER A 93 14.24 -0.19 14.70
C SER A 93 13.04 -0.30 13.77
N LEU A 94 13.15 0.09 12.51
CA LEU A 94 12.08 -0.09 11.54
C LEU A 94 11.96 -1.57 11.16
N SER A 95 10.79 -2.16 11.36
CA SER A 95 10.52 -3.59 11.15
C SER A 95 9.09 -3.82 10.67
N MET A 96 8.76 -5.04 10.22
CA MET A 96 7.37 -5.42 9.95
C MET A 96 6.49 -5.26 11.19
N GLN A 97 7.02 -5.56 12.38
CA GLN A 97 6.31 -5.35 13.64
C GLN A 97 6.05 -3.87 13.91
N SER A 98 7.03 -2.98 13.67
CA SER A 98 6.82 -1.54 13.88
C SER A 98 5.76 -0.95 12.94
N HIS A 99 5.63 -1.46 11.71
CA HIS A 99 4.54 -1.10 10.80
C HIS A 99 3.19 -1.66 11.26
N LEU A 100 3.17 -2.85 11.84
CA LEU A 100 1.97 -3.39 12.48
C LEU A 100 1.52 -2.52 13.66
N ASP A 101 2.45 -2.06 14.50
CA ASP A 101 2.20 -1.18 15.64
C ASP A 101 1.68 0.20 15.19
N GLU A 102 2.22 0.75 14.09
CA GLU A 102 1.69 1.99 13.46
C GLU A 102 0.23 1.85 13.07
N LEU A 103 -0.08 0.77 12.35
CA LEU A 103 -1.44 0.51 11.89
C LEU A 103 -2.37 0.27 13.08
N ALA A 104 -1.93 -0.48 14.10
CA ALA A 104 -2.71 -0.72 15.31
C ALA A 104 -3.02 0.59 16.05
N ALA A 105 -2.05 1.49 16.16
CA ALA A 105 -2.25 2.80 16.75
C ALA A 105 -3.23 3.66 15.95
N ALA A 106 -3.10 3.69 14.62
CA ALA A 106 -4.01 4.41 13.73
C ALA A 106 -5.45 3.87 13.83
N VAL A 107 -5.63 2.56 13.85
CA VAL A 107 -6.94 1.92 14.03
C VAL A 107 -7.55 2.30 15.40
N GLN A 108 -6.75 2.33 16.47
CA GLN A 108 -7.22 2.75 17.79
C GLN A 108 -7.62 4.23 17.81
N VAL A 109 -6.87 5.12 17.15
CA VAL A 109 -7.22 6.53 17.02
C VAL A 109 -8.56 6.67 16.30
N LEU A 110 -8.74 6.00 15.17
CA LEU A 110 -9.98 6.01 14.39
C LEU A 110 -11.17 5.48 15.21
N SER A 111 -11.00 4.33 15.86
CA SER A 111 -12.09 3.63 16.59
C SER A 111 -12.56 4.35 17.87
N ARG A 112 -11.81 5.32 18.39
CA ARG A 112 -12.17 6.12 19.56
C ARG A 112 -13.00 7.37 19.21
N LEU A 113 -13.16 7.67 17.94
CA LEU A 113 -13.97 8.80 17.50
C LEU A 113 -15.46 8.49 17.75
N ASP A 114 -16.18 9.42 18.32
CA ASP A 114 -17.56 9.27 18.76
C ASP A 114 -18.59 9.00 17.66
N PHE A 115 -18.19 9.23 16.41
CA PHE A 115 -18.99 8.97 15.22
C PHE A 115 -18.58 7.69 14.47
N VAL A 116 -17.62 6.92 14.97
CA VAL A 116 -17.11 5.70 14.31
C VAL A 116 -17.69 4.46 14.96
N ASP A 117 -18.27 3.58 14.15
CA ASP A 117 -18.62 2.22 14.58
C ASP A 117 -17.37 1.32 14.56
N SER A 118 -16.79 1.09 15.72
CA SER A 118 -15.57 0.30 15.88
C SER A 118 -15.73 -1.17 15.48
N SER A 119 -16.96 -1.68 15.36
CA SER A 119 -17.25 -3.02 14.86
C SER A 119 -17.23 -3.12 13.32
N ARG A 120 -17.21 -1.99 12.62
CA ARG A 120 -17.24 -1.88 11.16
C ARG A 120 -16.04 -1.12 10.61
N VAL A 121 -14.84 -1.42 11.12
CA VAL A 121 -13.58 -0.86 10.63
C VAL A 121 -12.99 -1.77 9.57
N ILE A 122 -12.65 -1.21 8.41
CA ILE A 122 -12.06 -1.88 7.26
C ILE A 122 -10.63 -1.39 7.06
N GLY A 123 -9.70 -2.31 6.79
CA GLY A 123 -8.35 -1.95 6.34
C GLY A 123 -8.28 -1.84 4.82
N LEU A 124 -7.70 -0.77 4.27
CA LEU A 124 -7.40 -0.64 2.85
C LEU A 124 -5.93 -0.27 2.68
N GLY A 125 -5.15 -1.14 2.06
CA GLY A 125 -3.72 -0.92 1.83
C GLY A 125 -3.35 -0.99 0.35
N ASN A 126 -2.48 -0.08 -0.09
CA ASN A 126 -1.96 -0.06 -1.46
C ASN A 126 -0.54 -0.63 -1.49
N SER A 127 -0.26 -1.54 -2.43
CA SER A 127 1.09 -2.07 -2.65
C SER A 127 1.67 -2.70 -1.36
N GLU A 128 2.81 -2.23 -0.85
CA GLU A 128 3.37 -2.61 0.47
C GLU A 128 2.34 -2.43 1.59
N GLY A 129 1.52 -1.37 1.55
CA GLY A 129 0.46 -1.14 2.53
C GLY A 129 -0.56 -2.28 2.60
N ALA A 130 -0.75 -3.03 1.52
CA ALA A 130 -1.60 -4.22 1.51
C ALA A 130 -1.03 -5.34 2.40
N LEU A 131 0.30 -5.49 2.46
CA LEU A 131 0.96 -6.43 3.37
C LEU A 131 0.70 -6.07 4.84
N HIS A 132 0.82 -4.78 5.18
CA HIS A 132 0.58 -4.31 6.54
C HIS A 132 -0.87 -4.55 6.97
N VAL A 133 -1.84 -4.27 6.08
CA VAL A 133 -3.26 -4.56 6.31
C VAL A 133 -3.52 -6.05 6.47
N LEU A 134 -2.88 -6.89 5.67
CA LEU A 134 -3.02 -8.33 5.73
C LEU A 134 -2.41 -8.92 7.01
N HIS A 135 -1.23 -8.43 7.43
CA HIS A 135 -0.62 -8.81 8.72
C HIS A 135 -1.50 -8.42 9.90
N TYR A 136 -2.07 -7.22 9.87
CA TYR A 136 -3.02 -6.80 10.89
C TYR A 136 -4.23 -7.74 10.96
N ALA A 137 -4.81 -8.07 9.82
CA ALA A 137 -6.00 -8.92 9.73
C ALA A 137 -5.77 -10.37 10.17
N THR A 138 -4.53 -10.86 10.05
CA THR A 138 -4.14 -12.23 10.43
C THR A 138 -3.53 -12.34 11.83
N SER A 139 -3.36 -11.22 12.53
CA SER A 139 -2.87 -11.15 13.91
C SER A 139 -3.98 -10.83 14.90
N THR A 140 -3.73 -11.08 16.19
CA THR A 140 -4.69 -10.75 17.26
C THR A 140 -4.62 -9.25 17.55
N GLN A 141 -5.71 -8.52 17.31
CA GLN A 141 -5.79 -7.08 17.49
C GLN A 141 -6.92 -6.70 18.47
N VAL A 142 -6.74 -5.56 19.15
CA VAL A 142 -7.75 -4.99 20.08
C VAL A 142 -9.02 -4.59 19.32
N VAL A 143 -8.87 -4.03 18.12
CA VAL A 143 -9.96 -3.69 17.20
C VAL A 143 -9.75 -4.49 15.91
N PRO A 144 -10.39 -5.65 15.76
CA PRO A 144 -10.25 -6.45 14.53
C PRO A 144 -10.91 -5.75 13.34
N PHE A 145 -10.36 -5.96 12.15
CA PHE A 145 -11.03 -5.53 10.94
C PHE A 145 -12.29 -6.36 10.63
N ALA A 146 -13.35 -5.70 10.21
CA ALA A 146 -14.55 -6.34 9.67
C ALA A 146 -14.32 -6.91 8.25
N GLY A 147 -13.32 -6.41 7.54
CA GLY A 147 -12.86 -6.85 6.24
C GLY A 147 -11.65 -6.06 5.78
N ILE A 148 -11.03 -6.46 4.67
CA ILE A 148 -9.86 -5.79 4.11
C ILE A 148 -9.95 -5.63 2.60
N VAL A 149 -9.33 -4.55 2.09
CA VAL A 149 -9.11 -4.29 0.67
C VAL A 149 -7.60 -4.27 0.42
N LEU A 150 -7.12 -5.19 -0.39
CA LEU A 150 -5.74 -5.29 -0.82
C LEU A 150 -5.64 -4.70 -2.23
N ALA A 151 -5.18 -3.47 -2.31
CA ALA A 151 -5.06 -2.71 -3.54
C ALA A 151 -3.65 -2.85 -4.12
N ALA A 152 -3.51 -3.52 -5.25
CA ALA A 152 -2.23 -3.86 -5.90
C ALA A 152 -1.25 -4.60 -4.96
N PRO A 153 -1.65 -5.68 -4.26
CA PRO A 153 -0.73 -6.45 -3.43
C PRO A 153 0.28 -7.20 -4.28
N PRO A 154 1.57 -7.26 -3.89
CA PRO A 154 2.54 -8.12 -4.57
C PRO A 154 2.17 -9.60 -4.36
N GLY A 155 2.01 -10.37 -5.44
CA GLY A 155 1.78 -11.82 -5.39
C GLY A 155 3.06 -12.64 -5.55
N ARG A 156 4.13 -12.00 -6.02
CA ARG A 156 5.48 -12.57 -6.14
C ARG A 156 6.34 -12.15 -4.96
N PRO A 157 7.45 -12.85 -4.68
CA PRO A 157 8.48 -12.35 -3.77
C PRO A 157 8.94 -10.94 -4.15
N ILE A 158 9.21 -10.10 -3.17
CA ILE A 158 9.60 -8.69 -3.39
C ILE A 158 10.84 -8.57 -4.29
N GLN A 159 11.76 -9.53 -4.19
CA GLN A 159 12.90 -9.63 -5.13
C GLN A 159 12.46 -9.66 -6.59
N ASP A 160 11.46 -10.46 -6.93
CA ASP A 160 11.01 -10.64 -8.31
C ASP A 160 10.24 -9.42 -8.79
N VAL A 161 9.47 -8.79 -7.91
CA VAL A 161 8.80 -7.50 -8.18
C VAL A 161 9.86 -6.43 -8.49
N LEU A 162 10.88 -6.26 -7.64
CA LEU A 162 11.97 -5.32 -7.85
C LEU A 162 12.70 -5.60 -9.18
N LEU A 163 13.04 -6.85 -9.44
CA LEU A 163 13.75 -7.23 -10.67
C LEU A 163 12.90 -6.95 -11.92
N SER A 164 11.58 -7.16 -11.88
CA SER A 164 10.71 -6.84 -13.00
C SER A 164 10.61 -5.33 -13.24
N GLN A 165 10.48 -4.53 -12.19
CA GLN A 165 10.47 -3.06 -12.28
C GLN A 165 11.78 -2.51 -12.85
N LEU A 166 12.93 -2.99 -12.35
CA LEU A 166 14.24 -2.58 -12.86
C LEU A 166 14.48 -3.06 -14.30
N THR A 167 13.95 -4.23 -14.68
CA THR A 167 14.00 -4.72 -16.07
C THR A 167 13.22 -3.79 -16.99
N LEU A 168 12.00 -3.40 -16.57
CA LEU A 168 11.16 -2.50 -17.32
C LEU A 168 11.80 -1.12 -17.50
N GLN A 169 12.38 -0.57 -16.44
CA GLN A 169 13.11 0.70 -16.49
C GLN A 169 14.36 0.61 -17.35
N SER A 170 15.15 -0.47 -17.23
CA SER A 170 16.38 -0.64 -18.00
C SER A 170 16.11 -0.77 -19.51
N ALA A 171 14.98 -1.33 -19.89
CA ALA A 171 14.60 -1.45 -21.31
C ALA A 171 14.42 -0.08 -22.02
N GLN A 172 14.28 1.00 -21.25
CA GLN A 172 14.17 2.36 -21.78
C GLN A 172 15.53 2.98 -22.17
N PHE A 173 16.65 2.35 -21.81
CA PHE A 173 17.99 2.89 -22.05
C PHE A 173 18.78 2.00 -23.01
N PRO A 174 19.59 2.57 -23.93
CA PRO A 174 20.53 1.79 -24.71
C PRO A 174 21.48 0.98 -23.82
N GLY A 175 21.60 -0.32 -24.05
CA GLY A 175 22.43 -1.21 -23.23
C GLY A 175 21.83 -1.58 -21.87
N GLY A 176 20.61 -1.17 -21.55
CA GLY A 176 19.99 -1.44 -20.25
C GLY A 176 19.82 -2.93 -19.93
N ALA A 177 19.52 -3.76 -20.93
CA ALA A 177 19.43 -5.21 -20.76
C ALA A 177 20.75 -5.84 -20.26
N GLU A 178 21.90 -5.28 -20.64
CA GLU A 178 23.23 -5.72 -20.23
C GLU A 178 23.50 -5.44 -18.73
N LEU A 179 22.74 -4.52 -18.12
CA LEU A 179 22.86 -4.19 -16.70
C LEU A 179 22.15 -5.21 -15.80
N MET A 180 21.13 -5.89 -16.31
CA MET A 180 20.31 -6.81 -15.51
C MET A 180 21.08 -7.97 -14.86
N PRO A 181 22.07 -8.61 -15.46
CA PRO A 181 22.91 -9.58 -14.78
C PRO A 181 23.59 -9.04 -13.51
N LYS A 182 24.03 -7.76 -13.52
CA LYS A 182 24.65 -7.09 -12.37
C LYS A 182 23.64 -6.79 -11.27
N VAL A 183 22.42 -6.37 -11.63
CA VAL A 183 21.31 -6.18 -10.70
C VAL A 183 20.92 -7.51 -10.03
N ARG A 184 20.76 -8.59 -10.84
CA ARG A 184 20.45 -9.92 -10.31
C ARG A 184 21.54 -10.46 -9.38
N ALA A 185 22.81 -10.19 -9.66
CA ALA A 185 23.91 -10.58 -8.78
C ALA A 185 23.86 -9.85 -7.43
N ALA A 186 23.50 -8.56 -7.40
CA ALA A 186 23.30 -7.81 -6.17
C ALA A 186 22.10 -8.35 -5.36
N ALA A 187 20.97 -8.60 -6.02
CA ALA A 187 19.78 -9.18 -5.40
C ALA A 187 20.05 -10.59 -4.81
N ALA A 188 20.80 -11.42 -5.53
CA ALA A 188 21.17 -12.76 -5.06
C ALA A 188 22.06 -12.71 -3.81
N ARG A 189 23.03 -11.78 -3.74
CA ARG A 189 23.81 -11.57 -2.50
C ARG A 189 22.92 -11.18 -1.34
N TYR A 190 22.01 -10.23 -1.57
CA TYR A 190 21.09 -9.79 -0.53
C TYR A 190 20.19 -10.94 -0.02
N ALA A 191 19.68 -11.76 -0.92
CA ALA A 191 18.93 -12.97 -0.57
C ALA A 191 19.76 -13.98 0.26
N ALA A 192 21.07 -14.05 0.01
CA ALA A 192 21.99 -14.88 0.80
C ALA A 192 22.37 -14.27 2.18
N GLY A 193 21.80 -13.11 2.54
CA GLY A 193 22.12 -12.41 3.80
C GLY A 193 23.36 -11.51 3.72
N GLU A 194 24.00 -11.42 2.53
CA GLU A 194 25.17 -10.61 2.28
C GLU A 194 24.80 -9.18 1.87
N PRO A 195 25.73 -8.20 1.93
CA PRO A 195 25.54 -6.87 1.34
C PRO A 195 25.31 -6.95 -0.18
N MET A 196 24.42 -6.08 -0.70
CA MET A 196 24.16 -6.01 -2.14
C MET A 196 25.40 -5.65 -2.96
N ASN A 197 26.24 -4.75 -2.47
CA ASN A 197 27.44 -4.26 -3.13
C ASN A 197 27.19 -3.99 -4.62
N PRO A 198 26.36 -3.00 -5.00
CA PRO A 198 26.01 -2.73 -6.37
C PRO A 198 27.24 -2.52 -7.25
N ASP A 199 27.26 -3.13 -8.43
CA ASP A 199 28.36 -2.97 -9.39
C ASP A 199 28.55 -1.48 -9.72
N PRO A 200 29.81 -0.94 -9.65
CA PRO A 200 30.08 0.47 -9.95
C PRO A 200 29.64 0.94 -11.34
N ALA A 201 29.56 0.02 -12.31
CA ALA A 201 29.10 0.32 -13.66
C ALA A 201 27.56 0.47 -13.80
N LEU A 202 26.79 0.18 -12.74
CA LEU A 202 25.36 0.46 -12.75
C LEU A 202 25.09 1.97 -12.70
N PRO A 203 24.02 2.46 -13.35
CA PRO A 203 23.56 3.85 -13.21
C PRO A 203 23.32 4.24 -11.74
N ASP A 204 23.58 5.50 -11.41
CA ASP A 204 23.43 5.97 -10.02
C ASP A 204 22.00 5.79 -9.49
N SER A 205 20.99 5.97 -10.32
CA SER A 205 19.60 5.71 -9.96
C SER A 205 19.36 4.26 -9.55
N VAL A 206 19.92 3.30 -10.28
CA VAL A 206 19.81 1.87 -9.96
C VAL A 206 20.60 1.53 -8.70
N LYS A 207 21.82 2.07 -8.56
CA LYS A 207 22.62 1.91 -7.34
C LYS A 207 21.90 2.46 -6.12
N MET A 208 21.24 3.61 -6.25
CA MET A 208 20.47 4.23 -5.17
C MET A 208 19.30 3.33 -4.73
N VAL A 209 18.55 2.78 -5.68
CA VAL A 209 17.45 1.84 -5.37
C VAL A 209 17.98 0.61 -4.63
N LEU A 210 19.03 -0.04 -5.13
CA LEU A 210 19.60 -1.21 -4.48
C LEU A 210 20.13 -0.87 -3.07
N SER A 211 20.86 0.24 -2.92
CA SER A 211 21.43 0.66 -1.64
C SER A 211 20.36 1.09 -0.62
N SER A 212 19.16 1.49 -1.06
CA SER A 212 18.08 1.87 -0.14
C SER A 212 17.63 0.71 0.75
N PHE A 213 17.74 -0.53 0.29
CA PHE A 213 17.46 -1.72 1.10
C PHE A 213 18.44 -1.94 2.24
N GLU A 214 19.62 -1.31 2.21
CA GLU A 214 20.67 -1.43 3.22
C GLU A 214 20.84 -0.16 4.07
N THR A 215 20.01 0.84 3.83
CA THR A 215 20.00 2.07 4.63
C THR A 215 19.66 1.72 6.08
N PRO A 216 20.47 2.15 7.07
CA PRO A 216 20.22 1.80 8.48
C PRO A 216 18.83 2.15 8.99
N ALA A 217 18.21 3.21 8.46
CA ALA A 217 16.84 3.61 8.80
C ALA A 217 15.77 2.67 8.23
N ASN A 218 16.10 1.83 7.23
CA ASN A 218 15.19 0.84 6.64
C ASN A 218 15.39 -0.58 7.22
N LEU A 219 16.33 -0.75 8.14
CA LEU A 219 16.63 -2.05 8.72
C LEU A 219 16.05 -2.19 10.14
N PRO A 220 15.57 -3.39 10.52
CA PRO A 220 15.57 -4.66 9.78
C PRO A 220 14.47 -4.81 8.73
N PHE A 221 13.52 -3.89 8.62
CA PHE A 221 12.32 -3.97 7.77
C PHE A 221 12.61 -4.47 6.34
N ALA A 222 13.61 -3.88 5.66
CA ALA A 222 13.92 -4.25 4.28
C ALA A 222 14.34 -5.73 4.14
N ARG A 223 14.98 -6.31 5.15
CA ARG A 223 15.34 -7.74 5.19
C ARG A 223 14.11 -8.62 5.42
N GLU A 224 13.23 -8.20 6.32
CA GLU A 224 11.98 -8.90 6.61
C GLU A 224 11.04 -8.87 5.39
N LEU A 225 10.87 -7.70 4.77
CA LEU A 225 10.07 -7.54 3.56
C LEU A 225 10.58 -8.39 2.39
N TRP A 226 11.91 -8.58 2.28
CA TRP A 226 12.52 -9.34 1.20
C TRP A 226 12.08 -10.80 1.15
N VAL A 227 11.77 -11.38 2.30
CA VAL A 227 11.33 -12.79 2.45
C VAL A 227 9.83 -12.91 2.71
N GLU A 228 9.09 -11.80 2.68
CA GLU A 228 7.66 -11.79 2.92
C GLU A 228 6.90 -12.49 1.78
N SER A 229 5.85 -13.24 2.16
CA SER A 229 4.97 -13.96 1.24
C SER A 229 3.53 -13.52 1.45
N THR A 230 3.04 -12.68 0.53
CA THR A 230 1.63 -12.25 0.52
C THR A 230 0.69 -13.44 0.33
N THR A 231 1.07 -14.40 -0.52
CA THR A 231 0.26 -15.60 -0.81
C THR A 231 0.05 -16.44 0.44
N ASP A 232 1.13 -16.66 1.24
CA ASP A 232 1.02 -17.42 2.49
C ASP A 232 0.15 -16.70 3.53
N SER A 233 0.22 -15.38 3.58
CA SER A 233 -0.57 -14.57 4.51
C SER A 233 -2.03 -14.44 4.06
N LEU A 234 -2.30 -14.34 2.75
CA LEU A 234 -3.65 -14.34 2.19
C LEU A 234 -4.37 -15.65 2.47
N GLY A 235 -3.69 -16.78 2.32
CA GLY A 235 -4.23 -18.11 2.62
C GLY A 235 -4.66 -18.31 4.07
N LYS A 236 -4.24 -17.44 5.00
CA LYS A 236 -4.60 -17.49 6.43
C LYS A 236 -5.77 -16.57 6.79
N THR A 237 -6.18 -15.64 5.92
CA THR A 237 -7.24 -14.69 6.24
C THR A 237 -8.60 -15.37 6.37
N GLN A 238 -9.35 -14.97 7.40
CA GLN A 238 -10.68 -15.53 7.69
C GLN A 238 -11.80 -14.49 7.51
N ILE A 239 -11.44 -13.24 7.26
CA ILE A 239 -12.39 -12.13 7.11
C ILE A 239 -12.65 -11.82 5.63
N PRO A 240 -13.76 -11.14 5.30
CA PRO A 240 -14.01 -10.67 3.94
C PRO A 240 -12.81 -9.92 3.38
N THR A 241 -12.33 -10.31 2.22
CA THR A 241 -11.14 -9.74 1.57
C THR A 241 -11.44 -9.44 0.11
N LEU A 242 -11.14 -8.22 -0.32
CA LEU A 242 -11.14 -7.82 -1.72
C LEU A 242 -9.70 -7.61 -2.19
N VAL A 243 -9.31 -8.25 -3.26
CA VAL A 243 -8.01 -8.06 -3.93
C VAL A 243 -8.24 -7.37 -5.26
N LEU A 244 -7.60 -6.21 -5.47
CA LEU A 244 -7.65 -5.50 -6.75
C LEU A 244 -6.23 -5.31 -7.32
N ILE A 245 -6.09 -5.57 -8.63
CA ILE A 245 -4.88 -5.24 -9.38
C ILE A 245 -5.33 -4.57 -10.68
N GLY A 246 -4.81 -3.38 -10.94
CA GLY A 246 -5.17 -2.62 -12.14
C GLY A 246 -4.58 -3.22 -13.41
N GLY A 247 -5.34 -3.19 -14.52
CA GLY A 247 -4.89 -3.68 -15.82
C GLY A 247 -3.80 -2.81 -16.45
N SER A 248 -3.72 -1.52 -16.05
CA SER A 248 -2.66 -0.58 -16.45
C SER A 248 -1.53 -0.48 -15.41
N ASP A 249 -1.52 -1.35 -14.40
CA ASP A 249 -0.43 -1.42 -13.42
C ASP A 249 0.79 -2.12 -14.03
N VAL A 250 1.91 -1.41 -14.06
CA VAL A 250 3.21 -1.94 -14.54
C VAL A 250 4.17 -2.30 -13.40
N GLN A 251 3.77 -2.07 -12.15
CA GLN A 251 4.58 -2.39 -10.98
C GLN A 251 4.16 -3.73 -10.39
N ILE A 252 2.85 -3.94 -10.23
CA ILE A 252 2.24 -5.20 -9.82
C ILE A 252 1.43 -5.71 -11.01
N ASP A 253 1.89 -6.80 -11.59
CA ASP A 253 1.32 -7.34 -12.83
C ASP A 253 0.10 -8.22 -12.54
N MET A 254 -0.98 -7.97 -13.28
CA MET A 254 -2.26 -8.65 -13.09
C MET A 254 -2.14 -10.19 -13.18
N ARG A 255 -1.22 -10.71 -13.99
CA ARG A 255 -1.00 -12.17 -14.11
C ARG A 255 0.13 -12.64 -13.21
N ALA A 256 1.31 -12.01 -13.31
CA ALA A 256 2.48 -12.46 -12.56
C ALA A 256 2.28 -12.36 -11.03
N ASP A 257 1.47 -11.40 -10.56
CA ASP A 257 1.11 -11.25 -9.15
C ASP A 257 -0.30 -11.76 -8.85
N GLY A 258 -1.24 -11.56 -9.77
CA GLY A 258 -2.64 -11.96 -9.56
C GLY A 258 -2.86 -13.46 -9.58
N ASP A 259 -2.26 -14.20 -10.52
CA ASP A 259 -2.43 -15.65 -10.62
C ASP A 259 -1.97 -16.40 -9.35
N PRO A 260 -0.76 -16.11 -8.76
CA PRO A 260 -0.35 -16.73 -7.49
C PRO A 260 -1.29 -16.39 -6.31
N LEU A 261 -1.82 -15.17 -6.26
CA LEU A 261 -2.78 -14.78 -5.22
C LEU A 261 -4.11 -15.51 -5.38
N GLN A 262 -4.61 -15.67 -6.61
CA GLN A 262 -5.82 -16.46 -6.89
C GLN A 262 -5.61 -17.94 -6.54
N GLU A 263 -4.45 -18.50 -6.84
CA GLU A 263 -4.10 -19.87 -6.47
C GLU A 263 -4.06 -20.04 -4.94
N ALA A 264 -3.44 -19.12 -4.22
CA ALA A 264 -3.38 -19.15 -2.77
C ALA A 264 -4.76 -19.03 -2.10
N ALA A 265 -5.70 -18.34 -2.74
CA ALA A 265 -7.07 -18.18 -2.26
C ALA A 265 -8.04 -19.22 -2.84
N ALA A 266 -7.54 -20.26 -3.53
CA ALA A 266 -8.39 -21.26 -4.15
C ALA A 266 -9.28 -21.96 -3.12
N GLY A 267 -10.60 -21.92 -3.35
CA GLY A 267 -11.61 -22.48 -2.43
C GLY A 267 -12.00 -21.57 -1.24
N MET A 268 -11.41 -20.39 -1.11
CA MET A 268 -11.78 -19.43 -0.08
C MET A 268 -12.99 -18.59 -0.53
N SER A 269 -14.12 -18.74 0.15
CA SER A 269 -15.35 -17.99 -0.17
C SER A 269 -15.37 -16.55 0.35
N ASN A 270 -14.42 -16.19 1.22
CA ASN A 270 -14.27 -14.87 1.79
C ASN A 270 -13.34 -13.94 0.96
N VAL A 271 -12.68 -14.44 -0.08
CA VAL A 271 -11.79 -13.66 -0.93
C VAL A 271 -12.43 -13.42 -2.30
N THR A 272 -12.45 -12.16 -2.70
CA THR A 272 -12.95 -11.70 -4.02
C THR A 272 -11.83 -11.02 -4.77
N PHE A 273 -11.69 -11.29 -6.06
CA PHE A 273 -10.72 -10.64 -6.96
C PHE A 273 -11.41 -9.70 -7.93
N ALA A 274 -10.78 -8.58 -8.25
CA ALA A 274 -11.21 -7.65 -9.28
C ALA A 274 -9.99 -7.08 -10.03
N PHE A 275 -10.16 -6.89 -11.34
CA PHE A 275 -9.09 -6.46 -12.25
C PHE A 275 -9.59 -5.32 -13.14
N PRO A 276 -9.77 -4.09 -12.61
CA PRO A 276 -10.21 -2.94 -13.38
C PRO A 276 -9.20 -2.62 -14.49
N PRO A 277 -9.62 -2.63 -15.78
CA PRO A 277 -8.69 -2.67 -16.91
C PRO A 277 -7.86 -1.40 -17.08
N ASN A 278 -8.41 -0.25 -16.67
CA ASN A 278 -7.79 1.05 -16.87
C ASN A 278 -7.11 1.62 -15.63
N ALA A 279 -7.15 0.91 -14.50
CA ALA A 279 -6.53 1.37 -13.27
C ALA A 279 -5.01 1.17 -13.31
N ASN A 280 -4.25 2.20 -12.95
CA ASN A 280 -2.80 2.10 -12.73
C ASN A 280 -2.50 1.67 -11.28
N HIS A 281 -1.21 1.64 -10.91
CA HIS A 281 -0.75 1.16 -9.59
C HIS A 281 -1.37 1.88 -8.38
N VAL A 282 -1.75 3.14 -8.52
CA VAL A 282 -2.42 3.93 -7.48
C VAL A 282 -3.91 4.11 -7.76
N PHE A 283 -4.48 3.28 -8.62
CA PHE A 283 -5.91 3.27 -8.98
C PHE A 283 -6.42 4.56 -9.61
N LYS A 284 -5.56 5.28 -10.31
CA LYS A 284 -6.00 6.33 -11.24
C LYS A 284 -6.24 5.75 -12.62
N GLU A 285 -7.18 6.34 -13.35
CA GLU A 285 -7.45 5.97 -14.73
C GLU A 285 -6.25 6.28 -15.60
N ASP A 286 -5.78 5.29 -16.35
CA ASP A 286 -4.65 5.40 -17.26
C ASP A 286 -4.96 4.70 -18.59
N MET A 287 -5.32 5.51 -19.58
CA MET A 287 -5.70 5.08 -20.92
C MET A 287 -4.52 4.94 -21.89
N ARG A 288 -3.29 5.17 -21.40
CA ARG A 288 -2.09 4.99 -22.21
C ARG A 288 -1.89 3.52 -22.57
N SER A 289 -1.21 3.25 -23.65
CA SER A 289 -0.80 1.88 -23.98
C SER A 289 0.17 1.33 -22.92
N PRO A 290 0.24 0.00 -22.72
CA PRO A 290 1.19 -0.62 -21.79
C PRO A 290 2.64 -0.19 -22.02
N ALA A 291 3.03 0.05 -23.28
CA ALA A 291 4.38 0.51 -23.61
C ALA A 291 4.64 1.96 -23.15
N GLU A 292 3.65 2.85 -23.26
CA GLU A 292 3.74 4.23 -22.78
C GLU A 292 3.76 4.30 -21.25
N VAL A 293 2.96 3.48 -20.56
CA VAL A 293 2.98 3.38 -19.10
C VAL A 293 4.33 2.86 -18.63
N ALA A 294 4.85 1.83 -19.28
CA ALA A 294 6.15 1.23 -18.98
C ALA A 294 7.31 2.21 -19.20
N ALA A 295 7.21 3.09 -20.22
CA ALA A 295 8.22 4.11 -20.50
C ALA A 295 8.28 5.22 -19.43
N SER A 296 7.20 5.45 -18.71
CA SER A 296 7.08 6.52 -17.70
C SER A 296 6.25 6.03 -16.51
N PRO A 297 6.71 5.01 -15.76
CA PRO A 297 6.01 4.48 -14.61
C PRO A 297 5.90 5.58 -13.52
N GLY A 298 4.72 5.73 -12.94
CA GLY A 298 4.45 6.77 -11.94
C GLY A 298 4.11 8.15 -12.50
N ASN A 299 4.22 8.36 -13.82
CA ASN A 299 3.75 9.59 -14.43
C ASN A 299 2.23 9.72 -14.22
N GLY A 300 1.79 10.90 -13.77
CA GLY A 300 0.38 11.17 -13.48
C GLY A 300 -0.09 10.72 -12.10
N TYR A 301 0.70 10.02 -11.29
CA TYR A 301 0.26 9.55 -9.97
C TYR A 301 -0.18 10.69 -9.05
N ASN A 302 0.53 11.81 -9.06
CA ASN A 302 0.23 12.99 -8.25
C ASN A 302 -0.32 14.17 -9.08
N ASP A 303 -0.57 13.97 -10.37
CA ASP A 303 -0.97 15.03 -11.30
C ASP A 303 -2.37 15.56 -10.94
N PRO A 304 -2.57 16.89 -10.87
CA PRO A 304 -3.85 17.51 -10.54
C PRO A 304 -4.98 17.18 -11.53
N ASP A 305 -4.65 16.89 -12.78
CA ASP A 305 -5.63 16.62 -13.84
C ASP A 305 -6.06 15.15 -13.91
N THR A 306 -5.50 14.28 -13.05
CA THR A 306 -5.86 12.87 -12.99
C THR A 306 -6.92 12.60 -11.93
N HIS A 307 -7.72 11.55 -12.12
CA HIS A 307 -8.78 11.11 -11.20
C HIS A 307 -8.70 9.61 -10.95
N LEU A 308 -9.38 9.14 -9.92
CA LEU A 308 -9.51 7.70 -9.67
C LEU A 308 -10.21 7.02 -10.84
N ASP A 309 -9.76 5.81 -11.16
CA ASP A 309 -10.45 4.95 -12.10
C ASP A 309 -11.89 4.68 -11.62
N PRO A 310 -12.92 5.04 -12.41
CA PRO A 310 -14.31 4.93 -11.97
C PRO A 310 -14.72 3.50 -11.63
N GLU A 311 -14.23 2.50 -12.40
CA GLU A 311 -14.55 1.09 -12.16
C GLU A 311 -13.95 0.61 -10.83
N SER A 312 -12.72 1.00 -10.52
CA SER A 312 -12.09 0.70 -9.22
C SER A 312 -12.89 1.26 -8.06
N VAL A 313 -13.34 2.51 -8.17
CA VAL A 313 -14.18 3.15 -7.13
C VAL A 313 -15.49 2.38 -6.97
N GLU A 314 -16.17 2.04 -8.05
CA GLU A 314 -17.43 1.31 -8.02
C GLU A 314 -17.27 -0.09 -7.37
N LEU A 315 -16.24 -0.85 -7.76
CA LEU A 315 -15.91 -2.17 -7.22
C LEU A 315 -15.64 -2.11 -5.71
N ILE A 316 -14.80 -1.18 -5.27
CA ILE A 316 -14.48 -0.99 -3.85
C ILE A 316 -15.75 -0.60 -3.08
N MET A 317 -16.52 0.36 -3.57
CA MET A 317 -17.73 0.83 -2.92
C MET A 317 -18.82 -0.25 -2.82
N ALA A 318 -19.02 -1.03 -3.87
CA ALA A 318 -19.97 -2.13 -3.87
C ALA A 318 -19.56 -3.22 -2.87
N TRP A 319 -18.26 -3.51 -2.78
CA TRP A 319 -17.75 -4.48 -1.82
C TRP A 319 -17.85 -3.96 -0.37
N LEU A 320 -17.47 -2.70 -0.11
CA LEU A 320 -17.55 -2.09 1.22
C LEU A 320 -18.98 -2.16 1.78
N ARG A 321 -20.00 -1.82 0.98
CA ARG A 321 -21.41 -1.92 1.41
C ARG A 321 -21.75 -3.33 1.90
N LYS A 322 -21.36 -4.37 1.14
CA LYS A 322 -21.60 -5.77 1.54
C LYS A 322 -20.86 -6.15 2.82
N ALA A 323 -19.59 -5.74 2.95
CA ALA A 323 -18.76 -6.08 4.10
C ALA A 323 -19.29 -5.46 5.39
N VAL A 324 -19.74 -4.19 5.36
CA VAL A 324 -20.28 -3.51 6.56
C VAL A 324 -21.68 -3.98 6.93
N ASP A 325 -22.53 -4.37 5.97
CA ASP A 325 -23.89 -4.87 6.23
C ASP A 325 -23.87 -6.26 6.87
N THR A 326 -22.92 -7.11 6.48
CA THR A 326 -22.79 -8.49 7.00
C THR A 326 -22.43 -8.50 8.49
N THR A 327 -21.78 -7.47 8.99
CA THR A 327 -21.40 -7.32 10.39
C THR A 327 -22.61 -6.99 11.27
N THR A 328 -23.56 -6.25 10.75
CA THR A 328 -24.80 -5.88 11.46
C THR A 328 -25.74 -7.09 11.70
N SER A 329 -25.58 -8.17 10.92
CA SER A 329 -26.44 -9.38 11.01
C SER A 329 -25.91 -10.43 12.00
N ARG A 330 -24.73 -10.21 12.62
CA ARG A 330 -24.10 -11.15 13.56
C ARG A 330 -24.17 -10.72 15.03
N THR A 331 -24.73 -9.54 15.29
CA THR A 331 -25.04 -8.99 16.63
C THR A 331 -26.50 -9.14 16.96
#